data_6176788f4af758781cc4312c567a1221
#
_entry.id   6176788f4af758781cc4312c567a1221
#
_cell.length_a   1.000
_cell.length_b   1.000
_cell.length_c   1.000
_cell.angle_alpha   90.00
_cell.angle_beta   90.00
_cell.angle_gamma   90.00
#
_symmetry.space_group_name_H-M   'P 1'
#
loop_
_entity.id
_entity.type
_entity.pdbx_description
1 polymer ?
#
loop_
_entity_poly.entity_id
_entity_poly.type
_entity_poly.pdbx_seq_one_letter_code
_entity_poly.pdbx_strand_id
1 'polypeptide(L)'
;EWRDEQKHMANPLDDLRIKAIRPLVPSACLIEDAPADAEVYDTVSSTRTALSKAVRGEDDRIVVIVGPTATHECKATMEFARKLSAMAESLKADLIVVMRVGMGPHGDWAGMIFDPDLNGSIKINKGLLQARQLLIDINRLGLPVACEYIDTISPQF
;
A
#
# COMPACT_ATOMS: atom_id res chain seq x y z
N GLU A 1 -5.45 -26.47 -18.58
CA GLU A 1 -5.33 -26.65 -20.05
C GLU A 1 -4.86 -25.40 -20.80
N TRP A 2 -4.83 -24.23 -20.20
CA TRP A 2 -4.31 -22.99 -20.80
C TRP A 2 -2.78 -22.77 -20.63
N ARG A 3 -2.06 -23.71 -20.05
CA ARG A 3 -0.66 -23.52 -19.63
C ARG A 3 0.39 -24.06 -20.59
N ASP A 4 0.03 -24.77 -21.62
CA ASP A 4 1.02 -25.50 -22.46
C ASP A 4 1.17 -25.03 -23.92
N GLU A 5 0.42 -24.04 -24.37
CA GLU A 5 0.46 -23.64 -25.79
C GLU A 5 1.34 -22.42 -26.13
N GLN A 6 2.01 -21.80 -25.17
CA GLN A 6 3.01 -20.76 -25.46
C GLN A 6 4.46 -21.26 -25.35
N LYS A 7 4.76 -22.42 -25.90
CA LYS A 7 6.08 -22.65 -26.45
C LYS A 7 6.18 -21.93 -27.79
N HIS A 8 6.18 -20.60 -27.77
CA HIS A 8 6.80 -19.85 -28.86
C HIS A 8 8.20 -20.44 -29.02
N MET A 9 8.59 -20.76 -30.26
CA MET A 9 9.96 -21.16 -30.61
C MET A 9 10.86 -20.05 -30.07
N ALA A 10 11.37 -20.27 -28.85
CA ALA A 10 12.24 -19.32 -28.17
C ALA A 10 13.46 -19.17 -29.06
N ASN A 11 13.64 -18.00 -29.63
CA ASN A 11 14.89 -17.64 -30.25
C ASN A 11 15.98 -17.90 -29.20
N PRO A 12 16.99 -18.76 -29.48
CA PRO A 12 18.00 -19.10 -28.48
C PRO A 12 18.83 -17.91 -28.01
N LEU A 13 18.57 -16.73 -28.53
CA LEU A 13 19.22 -15.47 -28.16
C LEU A 13 18.31 -14.57 -27.31
N ASP A 14 17.00 -14.85 -27.24
CA ASP A 14 16.03 -14.01 -26.54
C ASP A 14 15.67 -14.64 -25.18
N ASP A 15 15.37 -13.77 -24.23
CA ASP A 15 14.80 -14.12 -22.90
C ASP A 15 15.60 -15.12 -22.06
N LEU A 16 16.89 -15.28 -22.32
CA LEU A 16 17.76 -16.26 -21.65
C LEU A 16 17.81 -16.12 -20.12
N ARG A 17 17.46 -14.94 -19.60
CA ARG A 17 17.48 -14.62 -18.16
C ARG A 17 16.08 -14.43 -17.59
N ILE A 18 15.02 -14.60 -18.38
CA ILE A 18 13.64 -14.46 -17.94
C ILE A 18 13.12 -15.85 -17.55
N LYS A 19 12.78 -16.02 -16.27
CA LYS A 19 12.22 -17.27 -15.74
C LYS A 19 10.75 -17.44 -16.08
N ALA A 20 9.98 -16.35 -16.02
CA ALA A 20 8.55 -16.34 -16.33
C ALA A 20 8.07 -14.92 -16.57
N ILE A 21 7.11 -14.76 -17.47
CA ILE A 21 6.36 -13.52 -17.69
C ILE A 21 4.93 -13.79 -17.21
N ARG A 22 4.38 -12.88 -16.39
CA ARG A 22 3.00 -12.97 -15.90
C ARG A 22 2.30 -11.64 -16.15
N PRO A 23 1.03 -11.65 -16.59
CA PRO A 23 0.27 -10.42 -16.78
C PRO A 23 0.05 -9.73 -15.42
N LEU A 24 0.18 -8.41 -15.41
CA LEU A 24 -0.22 -7.60 -14.27
C LEU A 24 -1.73 -7.34 -14.35
N VAL A 25 -2.44 -7.46 -13.23
CA VAL A 25 -3.85 -7.12 -13.14
C VAL A 25 -4.05 -5.63 -13.46
N PRO A 26 -5.04 -5.24 -14.27
CA PRO A 26 -5.36 -3.83 -14.47
C PRO A 26 -5.80 -3.16 -13.16
N SER A 27 -5.39 -1.91 -12.93
CA SER A 27 -5.79 -1.17 -11.72
C SER A 27 -7.30 -1.02 -11.58
N ALA A 28 -8.03 -0.87 -12.69
CA ALA A 28 -9.49 -0.82 -12.69
C ALA A 28 -10.12 -2.07 -12.05
N CYS A 29 -9.60 -3.27 -12.34
CA CYS A 29 -10.10 -4.51 -11.74
C CYS A 29 -9.87 -4.53 -10.22
N LEU A 30 -8.69 -4.07 -9.74
CA LEU A 30 -8.44 -4.00 -8.31
C LEU A 30 -9.30 -2.96 -7.60
N ILE A 31 -9.66 -1.87 -8.28
CA ILE A 31 -10.58 -0.86 -7.75
C ILE A 31 -11.99 -1.43 -7.61
N GLU A 32 -12.42 -2.28 -8.54
CA GLU A 32 -13.71 -2.99 -8.46
C GLU A 32 -13.70 -4.06 -7.37
N ASP A 33 -12.62 -4.83 -7.23
CA ASP A 33 -12.48 -5.90 -6.24
C ASP A 33 -12.37 -5.36 -4.80
N ALA A 34 -11.75 -4.20 -4.63
CA ALA A 34 -11.55 -3.52 -3.35
C ALA A 34 -11.91 -2.02 -3.46
N PRO A 35 -13.20 -1.68 -3.50
CA PRO A 35 -13.65 -0.31 -3.62
C PRO A 35 -13.43 0.47 -2.30
N ALA A 36 -13.00 1.71 -2.42
CA ALA A 36 -13.02 2.65 -1.30
C ALA A 36 -14.46 3.16 -1.08
N ASP A 37 -14.88 3.22 0.17
CA ASP A 37 -16.17 3.78 0.57
C ASP A 37 -16.08 5.27 0.97
N ALA A 38 -17.21 5.85 1.35
CA ALA A 38 -17.29 7.26 1.74
C ALA A 38 -16.39 7.58 2.94
N GLU A 39 -16.29 6.69 3.92
CA GLU A 39 -15.45 6.89 5.11
C GLU A 39 -13.96 6.99 4.75
N VAL A 40 -13.50 6.16 3.82
CA VAL A 40 -12.13 6.22 3.29
C VAL A 40 -11.89 7.54 2.55
N TYR A 41 -12.82 7.95 1.69
CA TYR A 41 -12.70 9.22 0.96
C TYR A 41 -12.68 10.42 1.90
N ASP A 42 -13.52 10.43 2.93
CA ASP A 42 -13.57 11.51 3.92
C ASP A 42 -12.28 11.58 4.73
N THR A 43 -11.75 10.44 5.19
CA THR A 43 -10.47 10.37 5.89
C THR A 43 -9.33 10.94 5.05
N VAL A 44 -9.23 10.53 3.79
CA VAL A 44 -8.16 10.97 2.89
C VAL A 44 -8.31 12.45 2.53
N SER A 45 -9.51 12.92 2.17
CA SER A 45 -9.74 14.29 1.72
C SER A 45 -9.59 15.31 2.84
N SER A 46 -10.15 15.02 4.03
CA SER A 46 -10.01 15.88 5.20
C SER A 46 -8.55 15.99 5.66
N THR A 47 -7.83 14.86 5.67
CA THR A 47 -6.41 14.86 6.02
C THR A 47 -5.56 15.63 5.02
N ARG A 48 -5.76 15.46 3.71
CA ARG A 48 -5.04 16.24 2.69
C ARG A 48 -5.29 17.74 2.85
N THR A 49 -6.50 18.13 3.19
CA THR A 49 -6.85 19.52 3.48
C THR A 49 -6.12 20.03 4.72
N ALA A 50 -6.13 19.26 5.82
CA ALA A 50 -5.43 19.62 7.04
C ALA A 50 -3.92 19.72 6.85
N LEU A 51 -3.30 18.74 6.18
CA LEU A 51 -1.88 18.76 5.84
C LEU A 51 -1.51 19.98 4.99
N SER A 52 -2.33 20.31 4.00
CA SER A 52 -2.11 21.49 3.15
C SER A 52 -2.15 22.79 3.96
N LYS A 53 -3.06 22.91 4.93
CA LYS A 53 -3.14 24.06 5.84
C LYS A 53 -1.91 24.13 6.75
N ALA A 54 -1.53 23.01 7.37
CA ALA A 54 -0.35 22.95 8.25
C ALA A 54 0.94 23.37 7.53
N VAL A 55 1.14 22.87 6.30
CA VAL A 55 2.32 23.23 5.49
C VAL A 55 2.34 24.72 5.12
N ARG A 56 1.17 25.35 4.99
CA ARG A 56 1.08 26.81 4.71
C ARG A 56 1.12 27.68 5.97
N GLY A 57 1.15 27.09 7.15
CA GLY A 57 1.07 27.82 8.41
C GLY A 57 -0.31 28.36 8.75
N GLU A 58 -1.35 27.78 8.16
CA GLU A 58 -2.77 28.09 8.41
C GLU A 58 -3.39 27.18 9.49
N ASP A 59 -2.63 26.19 9.98
CA ASP A 59 -3.00 25.24 11.03
C ASP A 59 -1.76 25.01 11.90
N ASP A 60 -1.86 25.28 13.19
CA ASP A 60 -0.74 25.23 14.13
C ASP A 60 -0.40 23.79 14.59
N ARG A 61 -1.16 22.79 14.18
CA ARG A 61 -0.91 21.40 14.54
C ARG A 61 0.36 20.87 13.87
N ILE A 62 1.06 20.02 14.60
CA ILE A 62 2.26 19.35 14.10
C ILE A 62 1.87 18.09 13.32
N VAL A 63 2.42 17.93 12.13
CA VAL A 63 2.26 16.73 11.32
C VAL A 63 3.22 15.65 11.81
N VAL A 64 2.69 14.48 12.17
CA VAL A 64 3.47 13.34 12.65
C VAL A 64 3.21 12.14 11.74
N ILE A 65 4.25 11.68 11.04
CA ILE A 65 4.19 10.46 10.23
C ILE A 65 4.90 9.35 11.01
N VAL A 66 4.15 8.35 11.46
CA VAL A 66 4.65 7.30 12.34
C VAL A 66 4.12 5.93 11.94
N GLY A 67 4.98 4.91 11.99
CA GLY A 67 4.60 3.54 11.66
C GLY A 67 5.80 2.61 11.51
N PRO A 68 5.55 1.33 11.28
CA PRO A 68 6.61 0.35 11.07
C PRO A 68 7.42 0.68 9.81
N THR A 69 8.70 0.36 9.84
CA THR A 69 9.61 0.55 8.69
C THR A 69 9.18 -0.30 7.50
N ALA A 70 8.71 -1.52 7.76
CA ALA A 70 8.22 -2.44 6.75
C ALA A 70 6.97 -3.15 7.25
N THR A 71 6.02 -3.36 6.33
CA THR A 71 4.75 -4.05 6.61
C THR A 71 4.86 -5.49 6.14
N HIS A 72 5.22 -6.40 7.06
CA HIS A 72 5.40 -7.82 6.75
C HIS A 72 4.09 -8.61 6.86
N GLU A 73 3.21 -8.22 7.77
CA GLU A 73 1.99 -8.94 8.07
C GLU A 73 0.81 -7.98 8.27
N CYS A 74 -0.25 -8.17 7.48
CA CYS A 74 -1.45 -7.32 7.54
C CYS A 74 -2.11 -7.31 8.92
N LYS A 75 -2.16 -8.47 9.61
CA LYS A 75 -2.80 -8.60 10.92
C LYS A 75 -2.10 -7.77 11.99
N ALA A 76 -0.77 -7.88 12.07
CA ALA A 76 0.04 -7.10 13.02
C ALA A 76 -0.06 -5.60 12.69
N THR A 77 -0.05 -5.24 11.40
CA THR A 77 -0.20 -3.86 10.95
C THR A 77 -1.56 -3.29 11.34
N MET A 78 -2.64 -4.04 11.20
CA MET A 78 -3.98 -3.63 11.61
C MET A 78 -4.11 -3.51 13.14
N GLU A 79 -3.43 -4.35 13.92
CA GLU A 79 -3.39 -4.19 15.37
C GLU A 79 -2.68 -2.89 15.78
N PHE A 80 -1.54 -2.59 15.15
CA PHE A 80 -0.84 -1.33 15.33
C PHE A 80 -1.73 -0.14 14.94
N ALA A 81 -2.40 -0.21 13.78
CA ALA A 81 -3.29 0.85 13.29
C ALA A 81 -4.43 1.15 14.27
N ARG A 82 -5.07 0.15 14.87
CA ARG A 82 -6.13 0.36 15.87
C ARG A 82 -5.63 1.09 17.11
N LYS A 83 -4.45 0.72 17.61
CA LYS A 83 -3.83 1.38 18.76
C LYS A 83 -3.45 2.83 18.42
N LEU A 84 -2.88 3.03 17.23
CA LEU A 84 -2.49 4.36 16.77
C LEU A 84 -3.70 5.26 16.51
N SER A 85 -4.78 4.75 15.93
CA SER A 85 -6.02 5.49 15.70
C SER A 85 -6.61 6.01 17.03
N ALA A 86 -6.69 5.16 18.04
CA ALA A 86 -7.18 5.56 19.37
C ALA A 86 -6.31 6.65 20.01
N MET A 87 -4.99 6.56 19.85
CA MET A 87 -4.05 7.58 20.31
C MET A 87 -4.18 8.88 19.51
N ALA A 88 -4.27 8.79 18.18
CA ALA A 88 -4.41 9.94 17.29
C ALA A 88 -5.67 10.76 17.62
N GLU A 89 -6.78 10.08 17.93
CA GLU A 89 -8.03 10.75 18.34
C GLU A 89 -7.84 11.56 19.64
N SER A 90 -7.07 11.05 20.60
CA SER A 90 -6.79 11.78 21.84
C SER A 90 -5.87 12.99 21.66
N LEU A 91 -5.11 13.05 20.58
CA LEU A 91 -4.10 14.08 20.29
C LEU A 91 -4.51 15.01 19.14
N LYS A 92 -5.72 14.86 18.61
CA LYS A 92 -6.18 15.56 17.40
C LYS A 92 -6.21 17.10 17.51
N ALA A 93 -6.21 17.63 18.72
CA ALA A 93 -6.14 19.07 18.94
C ALA A 93 -4.77 19.67 18.60
N ASP A 94 -3.71 18.89 18.80
CA ASP A 94 -2.33 19.35 18.64
C ASP A 94 -1.58 18.69 17.48
N LEU A 95 -2.00 17.48 17.08
CA LEU A 95 -1.30 16.69 16.08
C LEU A 95 -2.19 16.28 14.92
N ILE A 96 -1.61 16.25 13.72
CA ILE A 96 -2.13 15.54 12.55
C ILE A 96 -1.32 14.25 12.42
N VAL A 97 -1.88 13.14 12.89
CA VAL A 97 -1.20 11.85 12.88
C VAL A 97 -1.51 11.12 11.59
N VAL A 98 -0.45 10.71 10.87
CA VAL A 98 -0.53 9.91 9.63
C VAL A 98 0.25 8.62 9.85
N MET A 99 -0.37 7.47 9.58
CA MET A 99 0.31 6.20 9.71
C MET A 99 1.19 5.93 8.50
N ARG A 100 2.49 5.69 8.76
CA ARG A 100 3.39 5.17 7.73
C ARG A 100 3.11 3.68 7.51
N VAL A 101 2.92 3.29 6.24
CA VAL A 101 2.76 1.89 5.82
C VAL A 101 3.83 1.58 4.77
N GLY A 102 4.95 1.00 5.21
CA GLY A 102 6.07 0.66 4.34
C GLY A 102 5.77 -0.61 3.56
N MET A 103 5.60 -0.51 2.24
CA MET A 103 5.27 -1.63 1.34
C MET A 103 6.44 -2.04 0.46
N GLY A 104 7.49 -1.23 0.44
CA GLY A 104 8.68 -1.42 -0.37
C GLY A 104 9.62 -2.51 0.14
N PRO A 105 10.69 -2.77 -0.61
CA PRO A 105 11.74 -3.69 -0.22
C PRO A 105 12.36 -3.32 1.13
N HIS A 106 12.70 -4.33 1.94
CA HIS A 106 13.37 -4.13 3.21
C HIS A 106 14.34 -5.28 3.52
N GLY A 107 15.61 -4.98 3.64
CA GLY A 107 16.65 -6.01 3.69
C GLY A 107 16.61 -6.87 2.44
N ASP A 108 16.61 -8.18 2.62
CA ASP A 108 16.54 -9.16 1.51
C ASP A 108 15.11 -9.44 1.03
N TRP A 109 14.10 -8.88 1.69
CA TRP A 109 12.70 -9.06 1.31
C TRP A 109 12.28 -8.02 0.26
N ALA A 110 11.62 -8.51 -0.80
CA ALA A 110 11.19 -7.68 -1.92
C ALA A 110 10.02 -6.71 -1.60
N GLY A 111 9.44 -6.79 -0.41
CA GLY A 111 8.31 -5.96 0.01
C GLY A 111 6.94 -6.61 -0.20
N MET A 112 5.92 -6.05 0.46
CA MET A 112 4.56 -6.61 0.46
C MET A 112 3.96 -6.75 -0.93
N ILE A 113 4.21 -5.79 -1.82
CA ILE A 113 3.66 -5.80 -3.18
C ILE A 113 4.27 -6.95 -4.00
N PHE A 114 5.59 -7.14 -3.91
CA PHE A 114 6.28 -8.11 -4.75
C PHE A 114 6.28 -9.52 -4.16
N ASP A 115 6.43 -9.65 -2.83
CA ASP A 115 6.50 -10.94 -2.14
C ASP A 115 5.58 -10.97 -0.91
N PRO A 116 4.25 -11.00 -1.12
CA PRO A 116 3.26 -10.95 -0.03
C PRO A 116 3.27 -12.18 0.88
N ASP A 117 3.82 -13.30 0.41
CA ASP A 117 3.88 -14.56 1.15
C ASP A 117 5.22 -14.77 1.89
N LEU A 118 6.16 -13.82 1.81
CA LEU A 118 7.48 -13.88 2.46
C LEU A 118 8.30 -15.14 2.09
N ASN A 119 8.14 -15.64 0.87
CA ASN A 119 8.74 -16.90 0.44
C ASN A 119 9.44 -16.84 -0.94
N GLY A 120 9.62 -15.64 -1.47
CA GLY A 120 10.24 -15.41 -2.78
C GLY A 120 9.40 -15.85 -3.98
N SER A 121 8.09 -16.08 -3.80
CA SER A 121 7.21 -16.54 -4.89
C SER A 121 6.82 -15.47 -5.90
N ILE A 122 7.08 -14.21 -5.58
CA ILE A 122 6.83 -13.01 -6.44
C ILE A 122 5.40 -13.00 -6.99
N LYS A 123 4.43 -13.01 -6.09
CA LYS A 123 2.98 -12.97 -6.44
C LYS A 123 2.45 -11.53 -6.45
N ILE A 124 2.91 -10.72 -7.38
CA ILE A 124 2.64 -9.26 -7.43
C ILE A 124 1.14 -8.95 -7.42
N ASN A 125 0.31 -9.64 -8.23
CA ASN A 125 -1.13 -9.38 -8.25
C ASN A 125 -1.81 -9.61 -6.89
N LYS A 126 -1.36 -10.63 -6.14
CA LYS A 126 -1.81 -10.86 -4.77
C LYS A 126 -1.35 -9.75 -3.84
N GLY A 127 -0.08 -9.34 -3.97
CA GLY A 127 0.49 -8.26 -3.16
C GLY A 127 -0.23 -6.93 -3.36
N LEU A 128 -0.54 -6.57 -4.59
CA LEU A 128 -1.29 -5.35 -4.92
C LEU A 128 -2.68 -5.34 -4.28
N LEU A 129 -3.43 -6.45 -4.38
CA LEU A 129 -4.75 -6.56 -3.76
C LEU A 129 -4.67 -6.48 -2.23
N GLN A 130 -3.71 -7.17 -1.61
CA GLN A 130 -3.51 -7.13 -0.16
C GLN A 130 -3.09 -5.74 0.32
N ALA A 131 -2.20 -5.08 -0.40
CA ALA A 131 -1.77 -3.73 -0.10
C ALA A 131 -2.94 -2.74 -0.15
N ARG A 132 -3.71 -2.77 -1.24
CA ARG A 132 -4.90 -1.91 -1.39
C ARG A 132 -5.92 -2.15 -0.29
N GLN A 133 -6.27 -3.40 0.00
CA GLN A 133 -7.22 -3.74 1.06
C GLN A 133 -6.74 -3.24 2.43
N LEU A 134 -5.46 -3.42 2.74
CA LEU A 134 -4.87 -2.95 3.98
C LEU A 134 -4.98 -1.42 4.13
N LEU A 135 -4.69 -0.66 3.06
CA LEU A 135 -4.80 0.80 3.09
C LEU A 135 -6.25 1.25 3.30
N ILE A 136 -7.21 0.59 2.64
CA ILE A 136 -8.64 0.85 2.83
C ILE A 136 -9.04 0.59 4.29
N ASP A 137 -8.67 -0.56 4.84
CA ASP A 137 -9.04 -0.96 6.20
C ASP A 137 -8.45 -0.03 7.26
N ILE A 138 -7.24 0.49 7.06
CA ILE A 138 -6.65 1.48 7.97
C ILE A 138 -7.38 2.83 7.86
N ASN A 139 -7.67 3.30 6.65
CA ASN A 139 -8.39 4.57 6.47
C ASN A 139 -9.82 4.52 7.02
N ARG A 140 -10.50 3.36 7.03
CA ARG A 140 -11.80 3.16 7.70
C ARG A 140 -11.75 3.35 9.22
N LEU A 141 -10.57 3.22 9.84
CA LEU A 141 -10.38 3.56 11.25
C LEU A 141 -10.29 5.08 11.50
N GLY A 142 -10.48 5.92 10.48
CA GLY A 142 -10.21 7.36 10.55
C GLY A 142 -8.73 7.69 10.64
N LEU A 143 -7.84 6.74 10.36
CA LEU A 143 -6.38 6.91 10.41
C LEU A 143 -5.83 7.04 8.98
N PRO A 144 -5.37 8.23 8.58
CA PRO A 144 -4.80 8.42 7.25
C PRO A 144 -3.45 7.72 7.12
N VAL A 145 -3.12 7.31 5.90
CA VAL A 145 -1.87 6.57 5.61
C VAL A 145 -0.94 7.33 4.68
N ALA A 146 0.35 7.07 4.86
CA ALA A 146 1.42 7.48 3.95
C ALA A 146 2.26 6.27 3.54
N CYS A 147 2.49 6.14 2.23
CA CYS A 147 3.29 5.07 1.63
C CYS A 147 4.44 5.66 0.83
N GLU A 148 5.47 4.86 0.60
CA GLU A 148 6.51 5.21 -0.36
C GLU A 148 6.02 4.95 -1.79
N TYR A 149 6.39 5.84 -2.72
CA TYR A 149 6.31 5.60 -4.16
C TYR A 149 7.60 4.91 -4.61
N ILE A 150 7.58 3.57 -4.66
CA ILE A 150 8.74 2.75 -5.03
C ILE A 150 8.94 2.71 -6.55
N ASP A 151 7.88 2.93 -7.30
CA ASP A 151 7.86 2.95 -8.77
C ASP A 151 6.72 3.84 -9.26
N THR A 152 6.61 4.02 -10.57
CA THR A 152 5.58 4.87 -11.19
C THR A 152 4.25 4.15 -11.45
N ILE A 153 4.19 2.85 -11.24
CA ILE A 153 3.04 2.00 -11.56
C ILE A 153 2.23 1.69 -10.32
N SER A 154 2.88 1.27 -9.22
CA SER A 154 2.23 0.89 -7.95
C SER A 154 1.22 1.92 -7.42
N PRO A 155 1.45 3.25 -7.54
CA PRO A 155 0.49 4.24 -7.07
C PRO A 155 -0.84 4.28 -7.81
N GLN A 156 -0.97 3.56 -8.92
CA GLN A 156 -2.20 3.48 -9.71
C GLN A 156 -3.18 2.42 -9.18
N PHE A 157 -2.72 1.57 -8.28
CA PHE A 157 -3.46 0.47 -7.67
C PHE A 157 -3.89 0.83 -6.25
#